data_f6d756ca14c6c2b2f7b5fe3ed2240464
#
_entry.id   f6d756ca14c6c2b2f7b5fe3ed2240464
#
_cell.length_a   1.000
_cell.length_b   1.000
_cell.length_c   1.000
_cell.angle_alpha   90.00
_cell.angle_beta   90.00
_cell.angle_gamma   90.00
#
_symmetry.space_group_name_H-M   'P 1'
#
loop_
_entity.id
_entity.type
_entity.pdbx_description
1 polymer ?
#
loop_
_entity_poly.entity_id
_entity_poly.type
_entity_poly.pdbx_seq_one_letter_code
_entity_poly.pdbx_strand_id
1 'polypeptide(L)'
;MPRESKQTSRHYDFQVEQRKTYIPHENGYRWTGKWSNVRTDTGESLGDGISEQYGLLQNSVLVETLEEAFQDYDELKSWGKYTPNGFEQGKRDITIAENGARFFGTYEFAKQRPLGAQVGDTIGMQFTLRNSFDRSCKAGIELGGKRLACLNGMTRTESLMSITARHSNKINVGTIKDGIDQAVESWNGMVDGFAKF
;
A
#
# COMPACT_ATOMS: atom_id res chain seq x y z
N MET A 1 4.87 33.97 -7.57
CA MET A 1 3.58 33.26 -7.73
C MET A 1 3.61 32.07 -6.79
N PRO A 2 2.68 31.93 -5.84
CA PRO A 2 2.62 30.78 -4.98
C PRO A 2 2.26 29.55 -5.84
N ARG A 3 3.00 28.45 -5.70
CA ARG A 3 2.61 27.18 -6.30
C ARG A 3 1.31 26.74 -5.64
N GLU A 4 0.24 26.64 -6.42
CA GLU A 4 -1.00 26.00 -6.00
C GLU A 4 -0.65 24.61 -5.45
N SER A 5 -1.01 24.39 -4.21
CA SER A 5 -0.98 23.05 -3.60
C SER A 5 -1.89 22.17 -4.46
N LYS A 6 -1.31 21.23 -5.20
CA LYS A 6 -2.07 20.18 -5.86
C LYS A 6 -2.88 19.49 -4.76
N GLN A 7 -4.16 19.79 -4.72
CA GLN A 7 -5.16 19.02 -4.02
C GLN A 7 -4.94 17.57 -4.49
N THR A 8 -4.37 16.72 -3.62
CA THR A 8 -4.16 15.31 -3.91
C THR A 8 -5.54 14.68 -3.99
N SER A 9 -6.13 14.73 -5.21
CA SER A 9 -7.30 13.93 -5.51
C SER A 9 -6.98 12.50 -5.11
N ARG A 10 -7.92 11.81 -4.45
CA ARG A 10 -7.81 10.40 -4.13
C ARG A 10 -7.90 9.58 -5.42
N HIS A 11 -6.95 9.79 -6.34
CA HIS A 11 -6.91 9.18 -7.67
C HIS A 11 -6.86 7.64 -7.64
N TYR A 12 -6.62 7.05 -6.46
CA TYR A 12 -6.66 5.61 -6.20
C TYR A 12 -8.04 5.10 -5.75
N ASP A 13 -8.98 6.00 -5.47
CA ASP A 13 -10.29 5.70 -4.88
C ASP A 13 -11.36 5.45 -5.96
N PHE A 14 -10.98 4.78 -7.02
CA PHE A 14 -11.93 4.25 -7.98
C PHE A 14 -12.35 2.84 -7.60
N GLN A 15 -13.59 2.50 -7.91
CA GLN A 15 -14.13 1.17 -7.65
C GLN A 15 -13.86 0.24 -8.83
N VAL A 16 -13.58 -1.01 -8.51
CA VAL A 16 -13.36 -2.09 -9.47
C VAL A 16 -14.36 -3.20 -9.22
N GLU A 17 -14.93 -3.74 -10.28
CA GLU A 17 -15.82 -4.88 -10.22
C GLU A 17 -15.39 -6.00 -11.19
N GLN A 18 -15.84 -7.21 -10.93
CA GLN A 18 -15.61 -8.33 -11.83
C GLN A 18 -16.76 -8.46 -12.81
N ARG A 19 -16.43 -8.48 -14.10
CA ARG A 19 -17.37 -8.69 -15.21
C ARG A 19 -17.03 -9.96 -15.97
N LYS A 20 -18.06 -10.71 -16.40
CA LYS A 20 -17.91 -11.88 -17.27
C LYS A 20 -17.39 -11.45 -18.63
N THR A 21 -16.41 -12.18 -19.16
CA THR A 21 -15.84 -11.91 -20.49
C THR A 21 -16.55 -12.76 -21.53
N TYR A 22 -16.96 -12.11 -22.61
CA TYR A 22 -17.65 -12.74 -23.74
C TYR A 22 -16.86 -12.52 -25.02
N ILE A 23 -16.94 -13.48 -25.93
CA ILE A 23 -16.39 -13.36 -27.28
C ILE A 23 -17.49 -13.46 -28.32
N PRO A 24 -17.37 -12.81 -29.49
CA PRO A 24 -18.29 -12.97 -30.59
C PRO A 24 -18.44 -14.46 -31.00
N HIS A 25 -19.65 -14.88 -31.33
CA HIS A 25 -19.99 -16.21 -31.83
C HIS A 25 -21.06 -16.08 -32.89
N GLU A 26 -21.25 -17.08 -33.72
CA GLU A 26 -22.15 -17.08 -34.88
C GLU A 26 -23.57 -16.54 -34.60
N ASN A 27 -24.12 -16.81 -33.41
CA ASN A 27 -25.47 -16.38 -33.02
C ASN A 27 -25.44 -15.36 -31.85
N GLY A 28 -24.38 -14.53 -31.72
CA GLY A 28 -24.25 -13.53 -30.65
C GLY A 28 -22.95 -13.60 -29.88
N TYR A 29 -23.03 -13.76 -28.57
CA TYR A 29 -21.83 -13.77 -27.71
C TYR A 29 -21.77 -15.06 -26.87
N ARG A 30 -20.60 -15.65 -26.76
CA ARG A 30 -20.32 -16.81 -25.91
C ARG A 30 -19.44 -16.43 -24.73
N TRP A 31 -19.84 -16.84 -23.53
CA TRP A 31 -19.01 -16.68 -22.33
C TRP A 31 -17.70 -17.48 -22.43
N THR A 32 -16.60 -16.85 -22.08
CA THR A 32 -15.24 -17.44 -22.16
C THR A 32 -14.89 -18.33 -20.98
N GLY A 33 -15.72 -18.37 -19.93
CA GLY A 33 -15.39 -19.00 -18.65
C GLY A 33 -14.44 -18.15 -17.79
N LYS A 34 -14.18 -16.89 -18.20
CA LYS A 34 -13.27 -15.97 -17.54
C LYS A 34 -13.95 -14.66 -17.19
N TRP A 35 -13.30 -13.93 -16.29
CA TRP A 35 -13.74 -12.63 -15.80
C TRP A 35 -12.68 -11.57 -16.12
N SER A 36 -13.10 -10.32 -16.12
CA SER A 36 -12.22 -9.15 -16.18
C SER A 36 -12.48 -8.28 -14.96
N ASN A 37 -11.42 -7.73 -14.39
CA ASN A 37 -11.53 -6.65 -13.42
C ASN A 37 -11.68 -5.33 -14.17
N VAL A 38 -12.77 -4.62 -13.95
CA VAL A 38 -13.15 -3.44 -14.73
C VAL A 38 -13.37 -2.26 -13.79
N ARG A 39 -12.84 -1.10 -14.12
CA ARG A 39 -13.16 0.16 -13.44
C ARG A 39 -14.61 0.53 -13.67
N THR A 40 -15.31 0.88 -12.61
CA THR A 40 -16.73 1.23 -12.73
C THR A 40 -16.97 2.61 -13.31
N ASP A 41 -16.02 3.53 -13.12
CA ASP A 41 -16.08 4.91 -13.58
C ASP A 41 -15.76 5.10 -15.07
N THR A 42 -14.80 4.32 -15.60
CA THR A 42 -14.36 4.42 -17.00
C THR A 42 -14.82 3.26 -17.86
N GLY A 43 -15.17 2.11 -17.26
CA GLY A 43 -15.43 0.87 -17.98
C GLY A 43 -14.18 0.18 -18.52
N GLU A 44 -12.98 0.69 -18.19
CA GLU A 44 -11.71 0.15 -18.66
C GLU A 44 -11.37 -1.17 -17.96
N SER A 45 -10.87 -2.16 -18.72
CA SER A 45 -10.37 -3.41 -18.14
C SER A 45 -8.99 -3.19 -17.54
N LEU A 46 -8.85 -3.57 -16.27
CA LEU A 46 -7.58 -3.54 -15.54
C LEU A 46 -6.85 -4.89 -15.57
N GLY A 47 -7.58 -5.97 -15.86
CA GLY A 47 -7.00 -7.30 -15.93
C GLY A 47 -8.00 -8.31 -16.46
N ASP A 48 -7.61 -9.04 -17.51
CA ASP A 48 -8.42 -10.02 -18.19
C ASP A 48 -8.04 -11.46 -17.82
N GLY A 49 -8.93 -12.41 -18.17
CA GLY A 49 -8.68 -13.82 -17.95
C GLY A 49 -8.65 -14.22 -16.46
N ILE A 50 -9.30 -13.45 -15.62
CA ILE A 50 -9.40 -13.64 -14.17
C ILE A 50 -10.31 -14.85 -13.88
N SER A 51 -9.99 -15.62 -12.83
CA SER A 51 -10.88 -16.68 -12.34
C SER A 51 -11.98 -16.11 -11.44
N GLU A 52 -13.08 -16.81 -11.33
CA GLU A 52 -14.17 -16.48 -10.39
C GLU A 52 -13.69 -16.44 -8.93
N GLN A 53 -12.64 -17.20 -8.62
CA GLN A 53 -12.07 -17.28 -7.27
C GLN A 53 -11.09 -16.15 -6.94
N TYR A 54 -10.90 -15.21 -7.85
CA TYR A 54 -10.04 -14.05 -7.59
C TYR A 54 -10.71 -13.12 -6.57
N GLY A 55 -10.05 -12.92 -5.43
CA GLY A 55 -10.50 -11.99 -4.40
C GLY A 55 -10.13 -10.56 -4.78
N LEU A 56 -11.15 -9.76 -5.03
CA LEU A 56 -10.99 -8.35 -5.35
C LEU A 56 -10.80 -7.55 -4.06
N LEU A 57 -9.70 -6.83 -3.95
CA LEU A 57 -9.43 -5.90 -2.87
C LEU A 57 -9.34 -4.49 -3.45
N GLN A 58 -10.20 -3.58 -2.98
CA GLN A 58 -10.17 -2.18 -3.40
C GLN A 58 -8.95 -1.47 -2.81
N ASN A 59 -8.35 -0.55 -3.55
CA ASN A 59 -7.20 0.22 -3.07
C ASN A 59 -7.55 1.09 -1.86
N SER A 60 -8.75 1.70 -1.87
CA SER A 60 -9.26 2.51 -0.75
C SER A 60 -9.32 1.69 0.55
N VAL A 61 -9.83 0.46 0.48
CA VAL A 61 -9.92 -0.43 1.66
C VAL A 61 -8.52 -0.70 2.25
N LEU A 62 -7.52 -0.95 1.41
CA LEU A 62 -6.15 -1.18 1.87
C LEU A 62 -5.55 0.07 2.53
N VAL A 63 -5.77 1.24 1.94
CA VAL A 63 -5.32 2.52 2.48
C VAL A 63 -6.01 2.83 3.80
N GLU A 64 -7.34 2.72 3.85
CA GLU A 64 -8.15 2.98 5.03
C GLU A 64 -7.76 2.05 6.19
N THR A 65 -7.57 0.76 5.92
CA THR A 65 -7.12 -0.20 6.94
C THR A 65 -5.79 0.21 7.59
N LEU A 66 -4.83 0.69 6.79
CA LEU A 66 -3.56 1.16 7.33
C LEU A 66 -3.72 2.49 8.08
N GLU A 67 -4.46 3.43 7.53
CA GLU A 67 -4.66 4.75 8.15
C GLU A 67 -5.48 4.67 9.44
N GLU A 68 -6.44 3.73 9.53
CA GLU A 68 -7.15 3.42 10.77
C GLU A 68 -6.21 2.84 11.83
N ALA A 69 -5.36 1.88 11.45
CA ALA A 69 -4.38 1.32 12.37
C ALA A 69 -3.43 2.40 12.93
N PHE A 70 -3.08 3.41 12.13
CA PHE A 70 -2.28 4.54 12.62
C PHE A 70 -3.00 5.35 13.72
N GLN A 71 -4.33 5.31 13.78
CA GLN A 71 -5.10 5.99 14.83
C GLN A 71 -5.20 5.16 16.12
N ASP A 72 -5.01 3.85 16.04
CA ASP A 72 -5.09 2.96 17.20
C ASP A 72 -3.82 3.02 18.07
N TYR A 73 -2.68 3.48 17.51
CA TYR A 73 -1.40 3.56 18.20
C TYR A 73 -1.00 5.00 18.52
N ASP A 74 -0.87 5.33 19.80
CA ASP A 74 -0.51 6.68 20.24
C ASP A 74 0.86 7.14 19.72
N GLU A 75 1.80 6.22 19.56
CA GLU A 75 3.10 6.51 18.95
C GLU A 75 2.94 6.97 17.49
N LEU A 76 2.09 6.30 16.72
CA LEU A 76 1.84 6.62 15.32
C LEU A 76 0.99 7.88 15.17
N LYS A 77 0.04 8.13 16.07
CA LYS A 77 -0.71 9.41 16.12
C LYS A 77 0.22 10.63 16.24
N SER A 78 1.31 10.48 17.00
CA SER A 78 2.30 11.55 17.15
C SER A 78 3.21 11.70 15.91
N TRP A 79 3.23 10.73 15.02
CA TRP A 79 4.12 10.67 13.86
C TRP A 79 3.48 11.11 12.56
N GLY A 80 2.17 11.16 12.53
CA GLY A 80 1.45 11.59 11.36
C GLY A 80 -0.02 11.83 11.64
N LYS A 81 -0.42 13.09 11.54
CA LYS A 81 -1.82 13.45 11.50
C LYS A 81 -2.21 13.64 10.05
N TYR A 82 -3.09 12.78 9.58
CA TYR A 82 -3.70 13.00 8.28
C TYR A 82 -4.64 14.20 8.38
N THR A 83 -4.32 15.25 7.65
CA THR A 83 -5.17 16.43 7.51
C THR A 83 -5.67 16.53 6.07
N PRO A 84 -6.69 17.35 5.78
CA PRO A 84 -7.08 17.65 4.39
C PRO A 84 -5.91 18.17 3.53
N ASN A 85 -4.88 18.71 4.15
CA ASN A 85 -3.69 19.24 3.49
C ASN A 85 -2.55 18.21 3.32
N GLY A 86 -2.73 16.98 3.79
CA GLY A 86 -1.77 15.91 3.69
C GLY A 86 -1.30 15.34 5.05
N PHE A 87 -0.18 14.65 5.03
CA PHE A 87 0.42 13.99 6.18
C PHE A 87 1.43 14.95 6.85
N GLU A 88 1.05 15.58 7.97
CA GLU A 88 1.82 16.70 8.53
C GLU A 88 3.17 16.33 9.13
N GLN A 89 3.37 15.08 9.56
CA GLN A 89 4.61 14.62 10.21
C GLN A 89 5.21 13.40 9.50
N GLY A 90 5.24 13.44 8.18
CA GLY A 90 5.77 12.36 7.38
C GLY A 90 5.54 12.62 5.90
N LYS A 91 5.83 11.62 5.09
CA LYS A 91 5.61 11.68 3.65
C LYS A 91 4.71 10.53 3.23
N ARG A 92 3.63 10.85 2.57
CA ARG A 92 2.76 9.91 1.86
C ARG A 92 2.95 10.07 0.37
N ASP A 93 3.24 8.96 -0.29
CA ASP A 93 3.34 8.90 -1.74
C ASP A 93 2.50 7.74 -2.26
N ILE A 94 1.57 8.01 -3.17
CA ILE A 94 0.72 7.00 -3.80
C ILE A 94 0.88 7.08 -5.30
N THR A 95 1.29 5.97 -5.89
CA THR A 95 1.49 5.81 -7.31
C THR A 95 0.55 4.75 -7.86
N ILE A 96 -0.08 5.04 -8.99
CA ILE A 96 -0.93 4.13 -9.74
C ILE A 96 -0.35 4.00 -11.14
N ALA A 97 -0.29 2.77 -11.65
CA ALA A 97 0.04 2.54 -13.06
C ALA A 97 -0.98 3.26 -13.97
N GLU A 98 -0.59 3.66 -15.18
CA GLU A 98 -1.36 4.49 -16.10
C GLU A 98 -2.82 4.06 -16.27
N ASN A 99 -3.06 2.74 -16.38
CA ASN A 99 -4.41 2.20 -16.50
C ASN A 99 -5.11 1.94 -15.16
N GLY A 100 -4.45 2.13 -14.01
CA GLY A 100 -5.02 1.82 -12.70
C GLY A 100 -4.85 0.37 -12.24
N ALA A 101 -4.23 -0.50 -13.05
CA ALA A 101 -4.14 -1.94 -12.76
C ALA A 101 -3.25 -2.26 -11.55
N ARG A 102 -2.30 -1.40 -11.23
CA ARG A 102 -1.35 -1.58 -10.13
C ARG A 102 -1.28 -0.36 -9.24
N PHE A 103 -1.20 -0.61 -7.95
CA PHE A 103 -1.18 0.38 -6.89
C PHE A 103 0.04 0.17 -5.99
N PHE A 104 0.72 1.28 -5.69
CA PHE A 104 1.81 1.33 -4.71
C PHE A 104 1.63 2.56 -3.84
N GLY A 105 1.71 2.38 -2.54
CA GLY A 105 1.66 3.45 -1.57
C GLY A 105 2.85 3.37 -0.62
N THR A 106 3.39 4.52 -0.23
CA THR A 106 4.48 4.62 0.75
C THR A 106 4.11 5.66 1.79
N TYR A 107 4.30 5.29 3.05
CA TYR A 107 4.15 6.16 4.21
C TYR A 107 5.47 6.19 4.96
N GLU A 108 6.14 7.32 4.94
CA GLU A 108 7.39 7.55 5.66
C GLU A 108 7.11 8.44 6.87
N PHE A 109 7.46 7.97 8.06
CA PHE A 109 7.31 8.75 9.27
C PHE A 109 8.53 9.65 9.50
N ALA A 110 8.26 10.89 9.94
CA ALA A 110 9.32 11.88 10.17
C ALA A 110 10.20 11.56 11.38
N LYS A 111 9.64 10.84 12.37
CA LYS A 111 10.38 10.46 13.57
C LYS A 111 11.42 9.40 13.25
N GLN A 112 12.66 9.70 13.50
CA GLN A 112 13.79 8.80 13.31
C GLN A 112 14.39 8.40 14.66
N ARG A 113 14.93 7.19 14.73
CA ARG A 113 15.64 6.67 15.91
C ARG A 113 17.13 6.50 15.59
N PRO A 114 18.03 6.90 16.49
CA PRO A 114 19.45 6.62 16.30
C PRO A 114 19.73 5.12 16.37
N LEU A 115 20.61 4.64 15.50
CA LEU A 115 21.02 3.22 15.41
C LEU A 115 22.41 2.98 16.03
N GLY A 116 22.90 3.82 16.90
CA GLY A 116 24.18 3.60 17.53
C GLY A 116 24.92 4.88 17.89
N ALA A 117 26.23 4.76 18.11
CA ALA A 117 27.07 5.88 18.52
C ALA A 117 27.48 6.82 17.37
N GLN A 118 27.26 6.44 16.13
CA GLN A 118 27.61 7.28 14.98
C GLN A 118 26.58 8.39 14.79
N VAL A 119 27.05 9.62 14.76
CA VAL A 119 26.19 10.78 14.51
C VAL A 119 25.64 10.72 13.10
N GLY A 120 24.31 10.79 13.01
CA GLY A 120 23.59 10.77 11.72
C GLY A 120 23.14 9.40 11.25
N ASP A 121 23.51 8.31 11.91
CA ASP A 121 22.98 6.98 11.61
C ASP A 121 21.62 6.80 12.28
N THR A 122 20.58 7.01 11.50
CA THR A 122 19.19 6.97 11.99
C THR A 122 18.32 6.09 11.12
N ILE A 123 17.27 5.52 11.71
CA ILE A 123 16.24 4.74 11.01
C ILE A 123 14.85 5.35 11.25
N GLY A 124 14.11 5.56 10.18
CA GLY A 124 12.70 5.95 10.20
C GLY A 124 11.81 4.79 9.80
N MET A 125 10.63 4.72 10.41
CA MET A 125 9.61 3.73 10.03
C MET A 125 9.02 4.08 8.68
N GLN A 126 8.81 3.05 7.85
CA GLN A 126 8.17 3.17 6.55
C GLN A 126 7.20 2.02 6.35
N PHE A 127 5.97 2.33 5.93
CA PHE A 127 5.04 1.33 5.41
C PHE A 127 4.96 1.44 3.89
N THR A 128 4.96 0.31 3.23
CA THR A 128 4.73 0.20 1.78
C THR A 128 3.50 -0.66 1.54
N LEU A 129 2.54 -0.13 0.78
CA LEU A 129 1.35 -0.84 0.33
C LEU A 129 1.52 -1.22 -1.13
N ARG A 130 0.94 -2.37 -1.48
CA ARG A 130 0.86 -2.80 -2.87
C ARG A 130 -0.43 -3.55 -3.12
N ASN A 131 -0.98 -3.36 -4.30
CA ASN A 131 -2.15 -4.07 -4.78
C ASN A 131 -2.11 -4.15 -6.30
N SER A 132 -2.79 -5.14 -6.89
CA SER A 132 -2.99 -5.18 -8.34
C SER A 132 -4.33 -5.78 -8.70
N PHE A 133 -4.88 -5.34 -9.81
CA PHE A 133 -6.09 -5.90 -10.40
C PHE A 133 -5.79 -6.81 -11.60
N ASP A 134 -4.54 -6.84 -12.06
CA ASP A 134 -4.03 -7.63 -13.19
C ASP A 134 -3.27 -8.90 -12.76
N ARG A 135 -3.24 -9.22 -11.48
CA ARG A 135 -2.50 -10.36 -10.87
C ARG A 135 -0.97 -10.20 -10.90
N SER A 136 -0.45 -9.02 -11.23
CA SER A 136 1.00 -8.78 -11.29
C SER A 136 1.67 -8.83 -9.92
N CYS A 137 0.94 -8.52 -8.85
CA CYS A 137 1.45 -8.65 -7.48
C CYS A 137 0.36 -9.11 -6.52
N LYS A 138 0.77 -9.56 -5.33
CA LYS A 138 -0.12 -9.84 -4.20
C LYS A 138 -0.51 -8.52 -3.55
N ALA A 139 -1.71 -8.46 -2.98
CA ALA A 139 -2.04 -7.39 -2.06
C ALA A 139 -1.21 -7.50 -0.78
N GLY A 140 -0.78 -6.39 -0.22
CA GLY A 140 -0.03 -6.44 1.02
C GLY A 140 0.46 -5.11 1.54
N ILE A 141 0.91 -5.19 2.80
CA ILE A 141 1.56 -4.12 3.53
C ILE A 141 2.92 -4.65 3.97
N GLU A 142 3.93 -3.83 3.83
CA GLU A 142 5.29 -4.12 4.24
C GLU A 142 5.75 -3.02 5.19
N LEU A 143 6.22 -3.41 6.37
CA LEU A 143 6.93 -2.55 7.30
C LEU A 143 8.41 -2.62 6.99
N GLY A 144 9.02 -1.47 6.80
CA GLY A 144 10.45 -1.31 6.60
C GLY A 144 11.06 -0.22 7.46
N GLY A 145 12.38 -0.25 7.55
CA GLY A 145 13.18 0.81 8.10
C GLY A 145 13.88 1.57 6.97
N LYS A 146 13.68 2.88 6.91
CA LYS A 146 14.44 3.76 6.04
C LYS A 146 15.65 4.28 6.80
N ARG A 147 16.81 3.68 6.55
CA ARG A 147 18.07 4.06 7.20
C ARG A 147 18.79 5.14 6.39
N LEU A 148 19.28 6.16 7.07
CA LEU A 148 20.20 7.13 6.50
C LEU A 148 21.59 6.50 6.51
N ALA A 149 22.08 6.06 5.35
CA ALA A 149 23.30 5.27 5.24
C ALA A 149 24.58 6.13 5.20
N CYS A 150 24.48 7.43 4.91
CA CYS A 150 25.62 8.36 4.94
C CYS A 150 25.18 9.82 5.04
N LEU A 151 26.12 10.68 5.43
CA LEU A 151 25.94 12.14 5.56
C LEU A 151 25.53 12.82 4.23
N ASN A 152 25.78 12.19 3.09
CA ASN A 152 25.38 12.68 1.77
C ASN A 152 23.91 12.41 1.42
N GLY A 153 23.10 11.95 2.39
CA GLY A 153 21.67 11.74 2.20
C GLY A 153 21.29 10.42 1.48
N MET A 154 22.24 9.50 1.27
CA MET A 154 21.88 8.18 0.76
C MET A 154 21.06 7.41 1.79
N THR A 155 19.88 6.97 1.38
CA THR A 155 18.98 6.17 2.20
C THR A 155 18.88 4.75 1.67
N ARG A 156 18.76 3.79 2.58
CA ARG A 156 18.47 2.39 2.28
C ARG A 156 17.19 2.00 2.99
N THR A 157 16.28 1.35 2.29
CA THR A 157 15.09 0.75 2.88
C THR A 157 15.37 -0.73 3.14
N GLU A 158 15.12 -1.16 4.38
CA GLU A 158 15.24 -2.56 4.78
C GLU A 158 13.84 -3.06 5.15
N SER A 159 13.41 -4.14 4.51
CA SER A 159 12.15 -4.80 4.83
C SER A 159 12.29 -5.56 6.15
N LEU A 160 11.41 -5.27 7.09
CA LEU A 160 11.41 -5.88 8.43
C LEU A 160 10.31 -6.94 8.55
N MET A 161 9.14 -6.62 8.02
CA MET A 161 7.98 -7.51 8.03
C MET A 161 7.17 -7.30 6.77
N SER A 162 6.66 -8.38 6.19
CA SER A 162 5.80 -8.33 5.01
C SER A 162 4.55 -9.16 5.25
N ILE A 163 3.41 -8.50 5.17
CA ILE A 163 2.09 -9.11 5.27
C ILE A 163 1.50 -9.11 3.88
N THR A 164 1.35 -10.29 3.28
CA THR A 164 0.81 -10.39 1.93
C THR A 164 -0.33 -11.38 1.86
N ALA A 165 -1.36 -11.02 1.10
CA ALA A 165 -2.48 -11.88 0.81
C ALA A 165 -2.58 -12.15 -0.70
N ARG A 166 -2.81 -13.40 -1.07
CA ARG A 166 -3.14 -13.74 -2.45
C ARG A 166 -4.55 -13.24 -2.77
N HIS A 167 -4.73 -12.74 -3.97
CA HIS A 167 -6.05 -12.42 -4.51
C HIS A 167 -6.87 -13.71 -4.70
N SER A 168 -7.53 -14.15 -3.64
CA SER A 168 -8.45 -15.27 -3.64
C SER A 168 -9.74 -14.87 -2.93
N ASN A 169 -10.81 -15.62 -3.12
CA ASN A 169 -12.10 -15.38 -2.44
C ASN A 169 -12.00 -15.41 -0.89
N LYS A 170 -10.84 -15.77 -0.34
CA LYS A 170 -10.53 -15.75 1.09
C LYS A 170 -9.69 -14.54 1.50
N ILE A 171 -9.49 -13.56 0.61
CA ILE A 171 -8.75 -12.35 1.00
C ILE A 171 -9.51 -11.66 2.14
N ASN A 172 -8.83 -11.51 3.28
CA ASN A 172 -9.42 -10.97 4.49
C ASN A 172 -8.61 -9.76 4.95
N VAL A 173 -9.28 -8.61 5.03
CA VAL A 173 -8.69 -7.36 5.52
C VAL A 173 -8.29 -7.49 7.00
N GLY A 174 -9.02 -8.29 7.79
CA GLY A 174 -8.65 -8.57 9.19
C GLY A 174 -7.24 -9.13 9.34
N THR A 175 -6.84 -10.07 8.47
CA THR A 175 -5.46 -10.60 8.48
C THR A 175 -4.42 -9.51 8.20
N ILE A 176 -4.76 -8.52 7.38
CA ILE A 176 -3.87 -7.39 7.10
C ILE A 176 -3.78 -6.50 8.33
N LYS A 177 -4.90 -6.23 9.01
CA LYS A 177 -4.93 -5.43 10.25
C LYS A 177 -4.12 -6.11 11.35
N ASP A 178 -4.38 -7.38 11.64
CA ASP A 178 -3.64 -8.16 12.65
C ASP A 178 -2.12 -8.11 12.40
N GLY A 179 -1.73 -8.16 11.13
CA GLY A 179 -0.32 -8.06 10.75
C GLY A 179 0.26 -6.66 10.95
N ILE A 180 -0.51 -5.59 10.73
CA ILE A 180 -0.07 -4.22 11.03
C ILE A 180 0.16 -4.09 12.53
N ASP A 181 -0.78 -4.56 13.33
CA ASP A 181 -0.70 -4.53 14.79
C ASP A 181 0.58 -5.23 15.27
N GLN A 182 0.82 -6.44 14.79
CA GLN A 182 2.04 -7.19 15.09
C GLN A 182 3.32 -6.45 14.63
N ALA A 183 3.28 -5.81 13.46
CA ALA A 183 4.41 -5.06 12.93
C ALA A 183 4.76 -3.86 13.80
N VAL A 184 3.75 -3.09 14.23
CA VAL A 184 3.94 -1.92 15.09
C VAL A 184 4.47 -2.32 16.47
N GLU A 185 3.88 -3.35 17.10
CA GLU A 185 4.35 -3.88 18.38
C GLU A 185 5.82 -4.36 18.32
N SER A 186 6.20 -4.98 17.20
CA SER A 186 7.54 -5.53 17.02
C SER A 186 8.59 -4.47 16.66
N TRP A 187 8.19 -3.27 16.24
CA TRP A 187 9.09 -2.24 15.70
C TRP A 187 10.27 -1.92 16.62
N ASN A 188 10.01 -1.72 17.90
CA ASN A 188 11.05 -1.37 18.87
C ASN A 188 12.10 -2.48 18.99
N GLY A 189 11.68 -3.73 19.08
CA GLY A 189 12.60 -4.87 19.14
C GLY A 189 13.41 -5.05 17.86
N MET A 190 12.82 -4.78 16.69
CA MET A 190 13.52 -4.85 15.41
C MET A 190 14.60 -3.76 15.29
N VAL A 191 14.29 -2.51 15.69
CA VAL A 191 15.26 -1.40 15.69
C VAL A 191 16.43 -1.69 16.61
N ASP A 192 16.16 -2.23 17.80
CA ASP A 192 17.21 -2.62 18.75
C ASP A 192 18.09 -3.76 18.20
N GLY A 193 17.54 -4.61 17.35
CA GLY A 193 18.30 -5.62 16.60
C GLY A 193 19.27 -5.00 15.59
N PHE A 194 18.84 -3.97 14.85
CA PHE A 194 19.69 -3.27 13.89
C PHE A 194 20.84 -2.47 14.54
N ALA A 195 20.63 -1.96 15.76
CA ALA A 195 21.67 -1.23 16.49
C ALA A 195 22.86 -2.10 16.93
N LYS A 196 22.73 -3.44 16.81
CA LYS A 196 23.77 -4.41 17.20
C LYS A 196 24.71 -4.80 16.06
N PHE A 197 24.41 -4.37 14.82
CA PHE A 197 25.21 -4.62 13.63
C PHE A 197 25.76 -3.31 13.05
#